data_03a80baa8d98a4eb1ececa3df51ea72b
#
_entry.id   03a80baa8d98a4eb1ececa3df51ea72b
#
_cell.length_a   1.000
_cell.length_b   1.000
_cell.length_c   1.000
_cell.angle_alpha   90.00
_cell.angle_beta   90.00
_cell.angle_gamma   90.00
#
_symmetry.space_group_name_H-M   'P 1'
#
loop_
_entity.id
_entity.type
_entity.pdbx_description
1 polymer ?
#
loop_
_entity_poly.entity_id
_entity_poly.type
_entity_poly.pdbx_seq_one_letter_code
_entity_poly.pdbx_strand_id
1 'polypeptide(L)'
;WATWFRYPHKYSEVLDALPKLVAEVEYAVRAHDWSPEACRLASSVYRLARPVLKHAGRADLSGLLADRAMRYAERTGDPILIGAASWSVGQAMLTGDMPEGALDFVTRAAERLEPLLADGTPEQFSVYGGLLLCAAIACVRTGDPWRGRQLLHGPAREAAKRVGDGKNYHGMVFGPANVAIHTVSLEAEAGETGDALRLADEVDLAVVPSLERRTTFLYQVAHCYEQRDNDAAVLVHLQMVYRQCPEEFQYRRPARHLVETLVRRARPTFAAEVREFAARVGVLG
;
A
#
# COMPACT_ATOMS: atom_id res chain seq x y z
N TRP A 1 -14.90 -0.53 -3.16
CA TRP A 1 -13.87 -1.22 -2.37
C TRP A 1 -13.56 -2.60 -2.94
N ALA A 2 -14.56 -3.49 -3.02
CA ALA A 2 -14.35 -4.87 -3.50
C ALA A 2 -13.75 -4.91 -4.92
N THR A 3 -14.18 -4.01 -5.79
CA THR A 3 -13.69 -3.91 -7.17
C THR A 3 -12.22 -3.49 -7.24
N TRP A 4 -11.83 -2.42 -6.53
CA TRP A 4 -10.45 -1.94 -6.49
C TRP A 4 -9.47 -2.98 -5.93
N PHE A 5 -9.83 -3.64 -4.82
CA PHE A 5 -8.96 -4.64 -4.21
C PHE A 5 -8.92 -5.99 -4.93
N ARG A 6 -10.01 -6.37 -5.60
CA ARG A 6 -10.07 -7.63 -6.37
C ARG A 6 -9.63 -7.49 -7.82
N TYR A 7 -9.85 -6.32 -8.44
CA TYR A 7 -9.67 -6.10 -9.88
C TYR A 7 -8.92 -4.78 -10.16
N PRO A 8 -7.66 -4.61 -9.72
CA PRO A 8 -6.89 -3.38 -9.97
C PRO A 8 -6.46 -3.21 -11.44
N HIS A 9 -6.75 -4.17 -12.33
CA HIS A 9 -6.66 -3.99 -13.78
C HIS A 9 -7.73 -3.02 -14.33
N LYS A 10 -8.48 -2.37 -13.45
CA LYS A 10 -9.54 -1.41 -13.77
C LYS A 10 -9.26 -0.02 -13.18
N TYR A 11 -8.02 0.43 -13.26
CA TYR A 11 -7.68 1.81 -12.87
C TYR A 11 -8.56 2.83 -13.58
N SER A 12 -8.73 2.66 -14.91
CA SER A 12 -9.58 3.52 -15.74
C SER A 12 -11.02 3.56 -15.21
N GLU A 13 -11.64 2.41 -14.96
CA GLU A 13 -13.02 2.36 -14.45
C GLU A 13 -13.16 3.05 -13.08
N VAL A 14 -12.19 2.85 -12.18
CA VAL A 14 -12.24 3.48 -10.85
C VAL A 14 -12.01 4.98 -10.95
N LEU A 15 -11.06 5.43 -11.78
CA LEU A 15 -10.79 6.86 -11.98
C LEU A 15 -11.99 7.57 -12.58
N ASP A 16 -12.69 6.96 -13.54
CA ASP A 16 -13.90 7.51 -14.16
C ASP A 16 -15.07 7.58 -13.16
N ALA A 17 -15.19 6.62 -12.26
CA ALA A 17 -16.24 6.59 -11.25
C ALA A 17 -16.00 7.52 -10.06
N LEU A 18 -14.74 7.83 -9.72
CA LEU A 18 -14.37 8.58 -8.52
C LEU A 18 -15.03 9.97 -8.42
N PRO A 19 -15.07 10.83 -9.46
CA PRO A 19 -15.67 12.16 -9.35
C PRO A 19 -17.15 12.08 -8.94
N LYS A 20 -17.90 11.16 -9.56
CA LYS A 20 -19.31 10.94 -9.23
C LYS A 20 -19.48 10.42 -7.82
N LEU A 21 -18.68 9.42 -7.44
CA LEU A 21 -18.75 8.81 -6.10
C LEU A 21 -18.42 9.83 -4.98
N VAL A 22 -17.42 10.71 -5.21
CA VAL A 22 -17.10 11.80 -4.28
C VAL A 22 -18.26 12.79 -4.18
N ALA A 23 -18.85 13.19 -5.31
CA ALA A 23 -19.99 14.09 -5.30
C ALA A 23 -21.20 13.51 -4.56
N GLU A 24 -21.47 12.22 -4.77
CA GLU A 24 -22.59 11.50 -4.11
C GLU A 24 -22.39 11.41 -2.58
N VAL A 25 -21.19 11.08 -2.09
CA VAL A 25 -20.96 11.02 -0.64
C VAL A 25 -20.98 12.39 0.01
N GLU A 26 -20.45 13.42 -0.66
CA GLU A 26 -20.52 14.80 -0.18
C GLU A 26 -21.97 15.31 -0.12
N TYR A 27 -22.79 14.94 -1.10
CA TYR A 27 -24.24 15.23 -1.07
C TYR A 27 -24.93 14.46 0.08
N ALA A 28 -24.65 13.16 0.23
CA ALA A 28 -25.27 12.32 1.25
C ALA A 28 -24.94 12.84 2.67
N VAL A 29 -23.69 13.23 2.92
CA VAL A 29 -23.29 13.80 4.20
C VAL A 29 -24.12 15.04 4.54
N ARG A 30 -24.31 15.96 3.59
CA ARG A 30 -25.13 17.16 3.79
C ARG A 30 -26.61 16.85 3.93
N ALA A 31 -27.15 15.96 3.08
CA ALA A 31 -28.55 15.59 3.09
C ALA A 31 -28.99 14.85 4.37
N HIS A 32 -28.06 14.14 5.02
CA HIS A 32 -28.30 13.40 6.26
C HIS A 32 -27.69 14.09 7.51
N ASP A 33 -27.51 15.40 7.45
CA ASP A 33 -27.03 16.23 8.56
C ASP A 33 -25.81 15.65 9.29
N TRP A 34 -24.81 15.21 8.48
CA TRP A 34 -23.57 14.65 8.98
C TRP A 34 -23.75 13.40 9.87
N SER A 35 -24.76 12.59 9.60
CA SER A 35 -24.97 11.34 10.35
C SER A 35 -23.69 10.49 10.39
N PRO A 36 -23.48 9.70 11.48
CA PRO A 36 -22.32 8.82 11.60
C PRO A 36 -22.17 7.86 10.41
N GLU A 37 -23.28 7.34 9.86
CA GLU A 37 -23.29 6.45 8.70
C GLU A 37 -22.80 7.15 7.43
N ALA A 38 -23.29 8.37 7.17
CA ALA A 38 -22.87 9.16 6.02
C ALA A 38 -21.38 9.53 6.13
N CYS A 39 -20.93 9.93 7.32
CA CYS A 39 -19.52 10.21 7.59
C CYS A 39 -18.64 8.96 7.44
N ARG A 40 -19.08 7.79 7.89
CA ARG A 40 -18.38 6.51 7.70
C ARG A 40 -18.18 6.19 6.22
N LEU A 41 -19.22 6.35 5.41
CA LEU A 41 -19.14 6.15 3.96
C LEU A 41 -18.19 7.14 3.30
N ALA A 42 -18.28 8.43 3.64
CA ALA A 42 -17.40 9.47 3.11
C ALA A 42 -15.93 9.19 3.45
N SER A 43 -15.61 8.90 4.72
CA SER A 43 -14.26 8.49 5.13
C SER A 43 -13.74 7.33 4.30
N SER A 44 -14.58 6.31 4.08
CA SER A 44 -14.21 5.13 3.30
C SER A 44 -13.93 5.45 1.84
N VAL A 45 -14.70 6.33 1.20
CA VAL A 45 -14.48 6.77 -0.19
C VAL A 45 -13.18 7.55 -0.32
N TYR A 46 -12.89 8.48 0.58
CA TYR A 46 -11.65 9.25 0.55
C TYR A 46 -10.41 8.38 0.81
N ARG A 47 -10.52 7.40 1.70
CA ARG A 47 -9.45 6.41 1.95
C ARG A 47 -9.19 5.52 0.74
N LEU A 48 -10.22 5.19 -0.05
CA LEU A 48 -10.08 4.48 -1.32
C LEU A 48 -9.45 5.37 -2.39
N ALA A 49 -9.92 6.61 -2.52
CA ALA A 49 -9.46 7.53 -3.55
C ALA A 49 -7.96 7.84 -3.46
N ARG A 50 -7.43 7.92 -2.23
CA ARG A 50 -6.02 8.25 -1.98
C ARG A 50 -5.02 7.32 -2.71
N PRO A 51 -5.02 5.99 -2.51
CA PRO A 51 -4.08 5.12 -3.20
C PRO A 51 -4.32 5.08 -4.71
N VAL A 52 -5.56 5.16 -5.17
CA VAL A 52 -5.90 5.18 -6.60
C VAL A 52 -5.26 6.38 -7.28
N LEU A 53 -5.48 7.58 -6.75
CA LEU A 53 -4.92 8.81 -7.32
C LEU A 53 -3.39 8.87 -7.18
N LYS A 54 -2.82 8.36 -6.08
CA LYS A 54 -1.37 8.22 -5.94
C LYS A 54 -0.78 7.37 -7.08
N HIS A 55 -1.36 6.22 -7.36
CA HIS A 55 -0.91 5.32 -8.43
C HIS A 55 -1.12 5.94 -9.82
N ALA A 56 -2.18 6.72 -10.00
CA ALA A 56 -2.43 7.48 -11.24
C ALA A 56 -1.53 8.74 -11.39
N GLY A 57 -0.48 8.88 -10.57
CA GLY A 57 0.48 9.97 -10.66
C GLY A 57 0.04 11.26 -9.97
N ARG A 58 -1.07 11.26 -9.21
CA ARG A 58 -1.60 12.41 -8.46
C ARG A 58 -1.30 12.26 -6.96
N ALA A 59 -0.02 12.00 -6.64
CA ALA A 59 0.48 11.94 -5.27
C ALA A 59 0.30 13.27 -4.50
N ASP A 60 0.27 14.39 -5.22
CA ASP A 60 -0.03 15.74 -4.72
C ASP A 60 -1.37 15.81 -3.97
N LEU A 61 -2.36 15.01 -4.37
CA LEU A 61 -3.68 14.95 -3.70
C LEU A 61 -3.72 14.04 -2.47
N SER A 62 -2.66 13.27 -2.22
CA SER A 62 -2.66 12.25 -1.16
C SER A 62 -2.95 12.83 0.22
N GLY A 63 -2.32 13.95 0.58
CA GLY A 63 -2.53 14.65 1.86
C GLY A 63 -3.96 15.17 2.00
N LEU A 64 -4.49 15.82 0.95
CA LEU A 64 -5.86 16.35 0.94
C LEU A 64 -6.90 15.24 1.15
N LEU A 65 -6.75 14.11 0.47
CA LEU A 65 -7.70 13.01 0.59
C LEU A 65 -7.62 12.32 1.96
N ALA A 66 -6.41 12.22 2.53
CA ALA A 66 -6.21 11.69 3.87
C ALA A 66 -6.83 12.61 4.94
N ASP A 67 -6.65 13.94 4.83
CA ASP A 67 -7.30 14.94 5.70
C ASP A 67 -8.83 14.83 5.62
N ARG A 68 -9.39 14.75 4.42
CA ARG A 68 -10.84 14.57 4.24
C ARG A 68 -11.34 13.28 4.89
N ALA A 69 -10.64 12.18 4.69
CA ALA A 69 -10.99 10.90 5.32
C ALA A 69 -10.97 11.00 6.85
N MET A 70 -9.97 11.70 7.42
CA MET A 70 -9.85 11.91 8.87
C MET A 70 -10.99 12.74 9.43
N ARG A 71 -11.31 13.88 8.82
CA ARG A 71 -12.41 14.76 9.27
C ARG A 71 -13.75 14.02 9.36
N TYR A 72 -14.03 13.15 8.39
CA TYR A 72 -15.24 12.32 8.43
C TYR A 72 -15.16 11.21 9.48
N ALA A 73 -13.99 10.59 9.66
CA ALA A 73 -13.80 9.57 10.68
C ALA A 73 -14.01 10.15 12.09
N GLU A 74 -13.42 11.30 12.40
CA GLU A 74 -13.55 11.97 13.69
C GLU A 74 -15.01 12.27 14.05
N ARG A 75 -15.83 12.66 13.06
CA ARG A 75 -17.26 12.93 13.30
C ARG A 75 -18.08 11.70 13.68
N THR A 76 -17.59 10.49 13.36
CA THR A 76 -18.27 9.26 13.77
C THR A 76 -18.06 8.93 15.25
N GLY A 77 -16.99 9.44 15.89
CA GLY A 77 -16.55 9.02 17.21
C GLY A 77 -16.04 7.59 17.30
N ASP A 78 -15.99 6.85 16.18
CA ASP A 78 -15.56 5.45 16.10
C ASP A 78 -14.03 5.35 16.12
N PRO A 79 -13.41 4.82 17.19
CA PRO A 79 -11.96 4.78 17.32
C PRO A 79 -11.29 3.91 16.24
N ILE A 80 -11.99 2.90 15.71
CA ILE A 80 -11.48 2.01 14.67
C ILE A 80 -11.45 2.74 13.33
N LEU A 81 -12.49 3.47 13.01
CA LEU A 81 -12.52 4.27 11.79
C LEU A 81 -11.50 5.42 11.83
N ILE A 82 -11.34 6.06 13.01
CA ILE A 82 -10.31 7.09 13.24
C ILE A 82 -8.91 6.46 13.07
N GLY A 83 -8.65 5.28 13.63
CA GLY A 83 -7.39 4.56 13.45
C GLY A 83 -7.11 4.22 11.99
N ALA A 84 -8.13 3.77 11.26
CA ALA A 84 -8.02 3.48 9.84
C ALA A 84 -7.76 4.74 8.98
N ALA A 85 -8.35 5.88 9.34
CA ALA A 85 -8.04 7.16 8.71
C ALA A 85 -6.64 7.66 9.09
N SER A 86 -6.21 7.44 10.34
CA SER A 86 -4.84 7.75 10.80
C SER A 86 -3.79 7.00 9.99
N TRP A 87 -4.02 5.74 9.67
CA TRP A 87 -3.16 5.01 8.75
C TRP A 87 -3.07 5.70 7.38
N SER A 88 -4.19 6.18 6.83
CA SER A 88 -4.18 6.92 5.56
C SER A 88 -3.37 8.22 5.63
N VAL A 89 -3.45 8.94 6.76
CA VAL A 89 -2.64 10.15 7.01
C VAL A 89 -1.16 9.79 7.09
N GLY A 90 -0.78 8.75 7.86
CA GLY A 90 0.60 8.27 7.93
C GLY A 90 1.17 7.89 6.57
N GLN A 91 0.38 7.18 5.75
CA GLN A 91 0.76 6.83 4.38
C GLN A 91 0.90 8.07 3.46
N ALA A 92 0.10 9.11 3.67
CA ALA A 92 0.23 10.36 2.94
C ALA A 92 1.50 11.12 3.35
N MET A 93 1.82 11.15 4.64
CA MET A 93 3.06 11.74 5.16
C MET A 93 4.30 11.02 4.62
N LEU A 94 4.32 9.67 4.60
CA LEU A 94 5.39 8.89 3.98
C LEU A 94 5.52 9.14 2.48
N THR A 95 4.41 9.40 1.79
CA THR A 95 4.42 9.76 0.36
C THR A 95 4.98 11.17 0.13
N GLY A 96 4.77 12.08 1.08
CA GLY A 96 5.25 13.46 1.08
C GLY A 96 6.63 13.64 1.71
N ASP A 97 7.37 12.55 1.94
CA ASP A 97 8.71 12.54 2.54
C ASP A 97 8.78 13.21 3.93
N MET A 98 7.80 12.86 4.77
CA MET A 98 7.70 13.32 6.17
C MET A 98 7.70 12.13 7.15
N PRO A 99 8.78 11.33 7.21
CA PRO A 99 8.78 10.08 7.98
C PRO A 99 8.72 10.29 9.49
N GLU A 100 9.33 11.35 10.05
CA GLU A 100 9.26 11.67 11.48
C GLU A 100 7.83 11.99 11.91
N GLY A 101 7.15 12.83 11.12
CA GLY A 101 5.74 13.17 11.37
C GLY A 101 4.83 11.95 11.24
N ALA A 102 5.08 11.08 10.26
CA ALA A 102 4.35 9.84 10.08
C ALA A 102 4.54 8.91 11.29
N LEU A 103 5.79 8.72 11.75
CA LEU A 103 6.12 7.86 12.90
C LEU A 103 5.40 8.32 14.16
N ASP A 104 5.53 9.61 14.52
CA ASP A 104 4.86 10.17 15.70
C ASP A 104 3.34 10.02 15.61
N PHE A 105 2.76 10.38 14.47
CA PHE A 105 1.31 10.38 14.27
C PHE A 105 0.70 8.97 14.35
N VAL A 106 1.27 7.99 13.64
CA VAL A 106 0.70 6.63 13.63
C VAL A 106 0.98 5.87 14.91
N THR A 107 2.10 6.16 15.61
CA THR A 107 2.39 5.57 16.92
C THR A 107 1.35 6.01 17.94
N ARG A 108 1.05 7.31 18.04
CA ARG A 108 -0.02 7.82 18.93
C ARG A 108 -1.39 7.24 18.56
N ALA A 109 -1.66 7.04 17.26
CA ALA A 109 -2.92 6.41 16.84
C ALA A 109 -2.99 4.94 17.27
N ALA A 110 -1.88 4.20 17.22
CA ALA A 110 -1.80 2.83 17.70
C ALA A 110 -1.99 2.74 19.22
N GLU A 111 -1.30 3.59 19.99
CA GLU A 111 -1.42 3.68 21.45
C GLU A 111 -2.87 3.91 21.91
N ARG A 112 -3.64 4.72 21.17
CA ARG A 112 -5.07 4.96 21.48
C ARG A 112 -5.94 3.73 21.26
N LEU A 113 -5.52 2.78 20.43
CA LEU A 113 -6.25 1.54 20.18
C LEU A 113 -5.85 0.41 21.13
N GLU A 114 -4.67 0.46 21.76
CA GLU A 114 -4.17 -0.60 22.64
C GLU A 114 -5.17 -1.00 23.75
N PRO A 115 -5.84 -0.06 24.46
CA PRO A 115 -6.81 -0.42 25.49
C PRO A 115 -8.00 -1.26 24.97
N LEU A 116 -8.28 -1.19 23.66
CA LEU A 116 -9.39 -1.92 23.02
C LEU A 116 -8.99 -3.35 22.62
N LEU A 117 -7.71 -3.71 22.76
CA LEU A 117 -7.18 -4.99 22.24
C LEU A 117 -7.25 -6.13 23.27
N ALA A 118 -7.52 -5.86 24.55
CA ALA A 118 -7.58 -6.91 25.59
C ALA A 118 -8.54 -8.05 25.19
N ASP A 119 -9.76 -7.67 24.76
CA ASP A 119 -10.77 -8.57 24.19
C ASP A 119 -11.05 -8.23 22.73
N GLY A 120 -10.02 -7.77 22.01
CA GLY A 120 -10.14 -7.16 20.69
C GLY A 120 -10.60 -8.13 19.60
N THR A 121 -11.40 -7.58 18.68
CA THR A 121 -11.83 -8.28 17.46
C THR A 121 -10.71 -8.33 16.41
N PRO A 122 -10.76 -9.25 15.44
CA PRO A 122 -9.82 -9.26 14.31
C PRO A 122 -9.78 -7.93 13.54
N GLU A 123 -10.89 -7.20 13.47
CA GLU A 123 -10.96 -5.87 12.84
C GLU A 123 -10.12 -4.83 13.59
N GLN A 124 -10.21 -4.81 14.93
CA GLN A 124 -9.41 -3.94 15.79
C GLN A 124 -7.92 -4.24 15.67
N PHE A 125 -7.54 -5.52 15.73
CA PHE A 125 -6.16 -5.95 15.50
C PHE A 125 -5.67 -5.61 14.09
N SER A 126 -6.53 -5.66 13.08
CA SER A 126 -6.16 -5.28 11.71
C SER A 126 -5.80 -3.80 11.59
N VAL A 127 -6.57 -2.91 12.21
CA VAL A 127 -6.29 -1.47 12.18
C VAL A 127 -5.04 -1.14 13.00
N TYR A 128 -4.93 -1.69 14.21
CA TYR A 128 -3.74 -1.53 15.06
C TYR A 128 -2.47 -2.00 14.32
N GLY A 129 -2.51 -3.22 13.79
CA GLY A 129 -1.38 -3.78 13.05
C GLY A 129 -1.01 -2.98 11.80
N GLY A 130 -2.00 -2.48 11.06
CA GLY A 130 -1.78 -1.60 9.92
C GLY A 130 -1.02 -0.31 10.30
N LEU A 131 -1.32 0.29 11.46
CA LEU A 131 -0.58 1.43 12.00
C LEU A 131 0.87 1.06 12.34
N LEU A 132 1.09 -0.12 12.95
CA LEU A 132 2.44 -0.62 13.25
C LEU A 132 3.26 -0.87 11.99
N LEU A 133 2.65 -1.41 10.90
CA LEU A 133 3.35 -1.56 9.62
C LEU A 133 3.79 -0.20 9.05
N CYS A 134 2.93 0.81 9.16
CA CYS A 134 3.28 2.18 8.74
C CYS A 134 4.41 2.76 9.61
N ALA A 135 4.35 2.57 10.93
CA ALA A 135 5.40 2.99 11.85
C ALA A 135 6.74 2.31 11.56
N ALA A 136 6.75 1.01 11.23
CA ALA A 136 7.97 0.28 10.90
C ALA A 136 8.68 0.84 9.66
N ILE A 137 7.92 1.18 8.61
CA ILE A 137 8.48 1.85 7.43
C ILE A 137 8.96 3.27 7.76
N ALA A 138 8.24 4.01 8.60
CA ALA A 138 8.69 5.31 9.07
C ALA A 138 10.00 5.22 9.84
N CYS A 139 10.18 4.21 10.71
CA CYS A 139 11.41 3.98 11.44
C CYS A 139 12.63 3.81 10.52
N VAL A 140 12.53 2.98 9.48
CA VAL A 140 13.68 2.80 8.57
C VAL A 140 14.01 4.09 7.83
N ARG A 141 13.03 4.89 7.44
CA ARG A 141 13.22 6.17 6.77
C ARG A 141 13.79 7.28 7.68
N THR A 142 13.59 7.15 8.99
CA THR A 142 14.22 8.02 9.99
C THR A 142 15.59 7.52 10.47
N GLY A 143 16.12 6.45 9.85
CA GLY A 143 17.44 5.90 10.16
C GLY A 143 17.46 4.90 11.33
N ASP A 144 16.31 4.42 11.79
CA ASP A 144 16.19 3.43 12.85
C ASP A 144 15.55 2.10 12.36
N PRO A 145 16.22 1.34 11.48
CA PRO A 145 15.71 0.06 11.01
C PRO A 145 15.56 -0.98 12.12
N TRP A 146 16.34 -0.86 13.21
CA TRP A 146 16.23 -1.77 14.34
C TRP A 146 14.86 -1.69 15.02
N ARG A 147 14.42 -0.47 15.33
CA ARG A 147 13.09 -0.24 15.89
C ARG A 147 11.99 -0.72 14.94
N GLY A 148 12.16 -0.50 13.63
CA GLY A 148 11.25 -1.03 12.62
C GLY A 148 11.13 -2.54 12.67
N ARG A 149 12.25 -3.27 12.75
CA ARG A 149 12.28 -4.75 12.91
C ARG A 149 11.58 -5.19 14.20
N GLN A 150 11.83 -4.50 15.31
CA GLN A 150 11.15 -4.81 16.59
C GLN A 150 9.62 -4.69 16.48
N LEU A 151 9.12 -3.65 15.81
CA LEU A 151 7.68 -3.49 15.57
C LEU A 151 7.10 -4.63 14.74
N LEU A 152 7.78 -5.05 13.67
CA LEU A 152 7.31 -6.13 12.79
C LEU A 152 7.37 -7.50 13.45
N HIS A 153 8.49 -7.84 14.11
CA HIS A 153 8.68 -9.15 14.72
C HIS A 153 7.98 -9.31 16.08
N GLY A 154 7.65 -8.22 16.75
CA GLY A 154 6.92 -8.18 18.00
C GLY A 154 5.42 -7.93 17.80
N PRO A 155 4.94 -6.73 18.14
CA PRO A 155 3.51 -6.45 18.25
C PRO A 155 2.75 -6.62 16.93
N ALA A 156 3.32 -6.29 15.78
CA ALA A 156 2.64 -6.48 14.50
C ALA A 156 2.43 -7.97 14.18
N ARG A 157 3.44 -8.82 14.45
CA ARG A 157 3.32 -10.27 14.26
C ARG A 157 2.28 -10.89 15.19
N GLU A 158 2.23 -10.47 16.45
CA GLU A 158 1.23 -10.96 17.40
C GLU A 158 -0.19 -10.54 17.02
N ALA A 159 -0.38 -9.28 16.60
CA ALA A 159 -1.64 -8.81 16.07
C ALA A 159 -2.07 -9.59 14.81
N ALA A 160 -1.12 -9.89 13.91
CA ALA A 160 -1.40 -10.63 12.68
C ALA A 160 -1.91 -12.05 12.92
N LYS A 161 -1.43 -12.73 13.96
CA LYS A 161 -1.95 -14.05 14.36
C LYS A 161 -3.43 -14.01 14.76
N ARG A 162 -3.89 -12.90 15.33
CA ARG A 162 -5.30 -12.69 15.74
C ARG A 162 -6.21 -12.40 14.53
N VAL A 163 -5.68 -11.91 13.43
CA VAL A 163 -6.43 -11.58 12.21
C VAL A 163 -6.46 -12.74 11.23
N GLY A 164 -5.31 -13.40 11.00
CA GLY A 164 -5.11 -14.38 9.94
C GLY A 164 -5.01 -13.74 8.56
N ASP A 165 -4.73 -14.57 7.55
CA ASP A 165 -4.66 -14.14 6.16
C ASP A 165 -6.03 -14.13 5.46
N GLY A 166 -6.08 -13.54 4.26
CA GLY A 166 -7.27 -13.48 3.42
C GLY A 166 -8.33 -12.46 3.87
N LYS A 167 -8.09 -11.69 4.92
CA LYS A 167 -8.98 -10.63 5.41
C LYS A 167 -8.56 -9.26 4.91
N ASN A 168 -9.55 -8.37 4.78
CA ASN A 168 -9.31 -7.00 4.33
C ASN A 168 -10.18 -5.99 5.10
N TYR A 169 -10.05 -5.97 6.42
CA TYR A 169 -10.73 -4.98 7.24
C TYR A 169 -10.22 -3.57 6.91
N HIS A 170 -11.12 -2.65 6.65
CA HIS A 170 -10.85 -1.25 6.31
C HIS A 170 -9.82 -1.03 5.17
N GLY A 171 -9.61 -2.02 4.31
CA GLY A 171 -8.61 -1.91 3.24
C GLY A 171 -7.16 -2.07 3.70
N MET A 172 -6.92 -2.53 4.94
CA MET A 172 -5.57 -2.69 5.50
C MET A 172 -4.83 -3.91 4.92
N VAL A 173 -5.57 -4.93 4.45
CA VAL A 173 -4.99 -6.22 4.00
C VAL A 173 -4.06 -6.81 5.06
N PHE A 174 -4.33 -6.53 6.35
CA PHE A 174 -3.43 -6.90 7.43
C PHE A 174 -3.58 -8.39 7.78
N GLY A 175 -2.44 -9.04 7.98
CA GLY A 175 -2.32 -10.45 8.35
C GLY A 175 -0.86 -10.90 8.27
N PRO A 176 -0.54 -12.17 8.59
CA PRO A 176 0.82 -12.71 8.57
C PRO A 176 1.57 -12.45 7.26
N ALA A 177 0.93 -12.69 6.11
CA ALA A 177 1.54 -12.45 4.81
C ALA A 177 1.87 -10.97 4.57
N ASN A 178 1.02 -10.04 5.04
CA ASN A 178 1.33 -8.61 4.89
C ASN A 178 2.42 -8.13 5.85
N VAL A 179 2.56 -8.73 7.03
CA VAL A 179 3.72 -8.50 7.90
C VAL A 179 5.00 -8.97 7.21
N ALA A 180 5.00 -10.15 6.58
CA ALA A 180 6.14 -10.66 5.82
C ALA A 180 6.49 -9.72 4.65
N ILE A 181 5.51 -9.23 3.88
CA ILE A 181 5.71 -8.23 2.83
C ILE A 181 6.38 -6.96 3.38
N HIS A 182 5.93 -6.46 4.54
CA HIS A 182 6.53 -5.26 5.15
C HIS A 182 7.92 -5.52 5.72
N THR A 183 8.23 -6.76 6.13
CA THR A 183 9.60 -7.12 6.51
C THR A 183 10.53 -7.04 5.31
N VAL A 184 10.12 -7.58 4.14
CA VAL A 184 10.86 -7.41 2.88
C VAL A 184 11.00 -5.93 2.52
N SER A 185 9.94 -5.14 2.67
CA SER A 185 9.95 -3.70 2.40
C SER A 185 10.95 -2.96 3.29
N LEU A 186 10.98 -3.28 4.57
CA LEU A 186 11.89 -2.67 5.54
C LEU A 186 13.36 -2.98 5.20
N GLU A 187 13.68 -4.26 4.91
CA GLU A 187 15.05 -4.64 4.56
C GLU A 187 15.49 -3.99 3.24
N ALA A 188 14.60 -3.90 2.25
CA ALA A 188 14.89 -3.21 1.00
C ALA A 188 15.16 -1.71 1.22
N GLU A 189 14.36 -1.02 2.04
CA GLU A 189 14.56 0.39 2.37
C GLU A 189 15.79 0.63 3.27
N ALA A 190 16.19 -0.35 4.09
CA ALA A 190 17.42 -0.33 4.87
C ALA A 190 18.68 -0.56 4.02
N GLY A 191 18.55 -0.89 2.72
CA GLY A 191 19.66 -1.21 1.83
C GLY A 191 20.10 -2.67 1.89
N GLU A 192 19.46 -3.50 2.71
CA GLU A 192 19.77 -4.92 2.90
C GLU A 192 19.09 -5.77 1.81
N THR A 193 19.38 -5.46 0.53
CA THR A 193 18.70 -6.08 -0.63
C THR A 193 18.86 -7.59 -0.70
N GLY A 194 19.97 -8.16 -0.17
CA GLY A 194 20.19 -9.60 -0.09
C GLY A 194 19.20 -10.28 0.84
N ASP A 195 19.01 -9.72 2.04
CA ASP A 195 18.04 -10.22 3.01
C ASP A 195 16.61 -10.00 2.53
N ALA A 196 16.32 -8.85 1.92
CA ALA A 196 15.02 -8.58 1.32
C ALA A 196 14.62 -9.65 0.29
N LEU A 197 15.55 -10.04 -0.62
CA LEU A 197 15.29 -11.07 -1.63
C LEU A 197 15.11 -12.46 -1.02
N ARG A 198 15.95 -12.84 -0.05
CA ARG A 198 15.81 -14.12 0.66
C ARG A 198 14.46 -14.23 1.37
N LEU A 199 14.03 -13.16 2.05
CA LEU A 199 12.72 -13.12 2.71
C LEU A 199 11.56 -13.09 1.71
N ALA A 200 11.77 -12.49 0.53
CA ALA A 200 10.75 -12.44 -0.51
C ALA A 200 10.37 -13.83 -1.04
N ASP A 201 11.32 -14.76 -1.09
CA ASP A 201 11.11 -16.14 -1.51
C ASP A 201 10.18 -16.92 -0.53
N GLU A 202 10.05 -16.46 0.71
CA GLU A 202 9.20 -17.07 1.73
C GLU A 202 7.75 -16.52 1.71
N VAL A 203 7.47 -15.47 0.93
CA VAL A 203 6.16 -14.82 0.91
C VAL A 203 5.18 -15.57 0.01
N ASP A 204 4.12 -16.14 0.59
CA ASP A 204 3.01 -16.69 -0.18
C ASP A 204 2.04 -15.57 -0.62
N LEU A 205 2.15 -15.16 -1.89
CA LEU A 205 1.26 -14.16 -2.47
C LEU A 205 -0.16 -14.69 -2.74
N ALA A 206 -0.40 -16.00 -2.74
CA ALA A 206 -1.72 -16.56 -3.02
C ALA A 206 -2.74 -16.25 -1.90
N VAL A 207 -2.26 -16.13 -0.66
CA VAL A 207 -3.12 -15.80 0.49
C VAL A 207 -3.38 -14.30 0.64
N VAL A 208 -2.71 -13.44 -0.14
CA VAL A 208 -2.87 -11.97 -0.10
C VAL A 208 -4.09 -11.57 -0.94
N PRO A 209 -5.18 -11.08 -0.34
CA PRO A 209 -6.44 -10.84 -1.06
C PRO A 209 -6.38 -9.62 -1.99
N SER A 210 -5.43 -8.71 -1.79
CA SER A 210 -5.28 -7.48 -2.57
C SER A 210 -4.30 -7.66 -3.72
N LEU A 211 -4.80 -7.49 -4.94
CA LEU A 211 -3.95 -7.50 -6.13
C LEU A 211 -3.00 -6.29 -6.15
N GLU A 212 -3.46 -5.11 -5.67
CA GLU A 212 -2.60 -3.93 -5.51
C GLU A 212 -1.41 -4.23 -4.60
N ARG A 213 -1.63 -4.93 -3.48
CA ARG A 213 -0.56 -5.32 -2.57
C ARG A 213 0.41 -6.32 -3.23
N ARG A 214 -0.10 -7.30 -3.97
CA ARG A 214 0.72 -8.27 -4.71
C ARG A 214 1.58 -7.59 -5.78
N THR A 215 0.99 -6.72 -6.60
CA THR A 215 1.74 -5.99 -7.64
C THR A 215 2.79 -5.05 -7.03
N THR A 216 2.45 -4.34 -5.95
CA THR A 216 3.40 -3.49 -5.23
C THR A 216 4.58 -4.29 -4.69
N PHE A 217 4.34 -5.46 -4.10
CA PHE A 217 5.40 -6.35 -3.65
C PHE A 217 6.31 -6.82 -4.79
N LEU A 218 5.72 -7.27 -5.91
CA LEU A 218 6.50 -7.69 -7.09
C LEU A 218 7.38 -6.56 -7.65
N TYR A 219 6.89 -5.33 -7.64
CA TYR A 219 7.73 -4.16 -8.00
C TYR A 219 8.89 -3.95 -7.05
N GLN A 220 8.66 -4.11 -5.76
CA GLN A 220 9.70 -3.95 -4.76
C GLN A 220 10.78 -5.01 -4.91
N VAL A 221 10.40 -6.26 -5.15
CA VAL A 221 11.36 -7.34 -5.45
C VAL A 221 12.12 -7.05 -6.75
N ALA A 222 11.42 -6.59 -7.80
CA ALA A 222 12.07 -6.17 -9.04
C ALA A 222 13.10 -5.06 -8.81
N HIS A 223 12.79 -4.09 -7.96
CA HIS A 223 13.72 -3.01 -7.61
C HIS A 223 14.94 -3.52 -6.82
N CYS A 224 14.77 -4.48 -5.89
CA CYS A 224 15.89 -5.13 -5.23
C CYS A 224 16.82 -5.85 -6.22
N TYR A 225 16.27 -6.54 -7.21
CA TYR A 225 17.06 -7.16 -8.29
C TYR A 225 17.73 -6.11 -9.19
N GLU A 226 17.07 -5.00 -9.45
CA GLU A 226 17.64 -3.88 -10.22
C GLU A 226 18.87 -3.30 -9.53
N GLN A 227 18.82 -3.08 -8.22
CA GLN A 227 19.97 -2.61 -7.42
C GLN A 227 21.15 -3.60 -7.40
N ARG A 228 20.90 -4.86 -7.75
CA ARG A 228 21.92 -5.92 -7.85
C ARG A 228 22.29 -6.25 -9.29
N ASP A 229 21.93 -5.42 -10.25
CA ASP A 229 22.19 -5.58 -11.68
C ASP A 229 21.71 -6.94 -12.27
N ASN A 230 20.66 -7.53 -11.67
CA ASN A 230 20.04 -8.76 -12.16
C ASN A 230 18.85 -8.47 -13.07
N ASP A 231 19.13 -7.99 -14.26
CA ASP A 231 18.13 -7.56 -15.24
C ASP A 231 17.18 -8.69 -15.69
N ALA A 232 17.64 -9.94 -15.71
CA ALA A 232 16.78 -11.07 -16.05
C ALA A 232 15.69 -11.27 -14.98
N ALA A 233 16.04 -11.22 -13.70
CA ALA A 233 15.07 -11.32 -12.62
C ALA A 233 14.13 -10.09 -12.59
N VAL A 234 14.62 -8.89 -12.88
CA VAL A 234 13.77 -7.69 -13.03
C VAL A 234 12.70 -7.93 -14.10
N LEU A 235 13.09 -8.39 -15.30
CA LEU A 235 12.15 -8.67 -16.39
C LEU A 235 11.09 -9.71 -16.00
N VAL A 236 11.49 -10.79 -15.33
CA VAL A 236 10.55 -11.84 -14.86
C VAL A 236 9.50 -11.24 -13.94
N HIS A 237 9.90 -10.43 -12.94
CA HIS A 237 8.96 -9.81 -11.99
C HIS A 237 8.04 -8.79 -12.66
N LEU A 238 8.54 -7.99 -13.61
CA LEU A 238 7.71 -7.07 -14.39
C LEU A 238 6.70 -7.83 -15.27
N GLN A 239 7.08 -8.96 -15.85
CA GLN A 239 6.15 -9.83 -16.57
C GLN A 239 5.08 -10.42 -15.64
N MET A 240 5.45 -10.80 -14.40
CA MET A 240 4.47 -11.24 -13.39
C MET A 240 3.47 -10.14 -13.05
N VAL A 241 3.93 -8.90 -12.89
CA VAL A 241 3.04 -7.73 -12.70
C VAL A 241 2.10 -7.56 -13.90
N TYR A 242 2.65 -7.58 -15.12
CA TYR A 242 1.84 -7.42 -16.34
C TYR A 242 0.74 -8.46 -16.47
N ARG A 243 1.03 -9.72 -16.14
CA ARG A 243 0.02 -10.80 -16.13
C ARG A 243 -1.12 -10.54 -15.14
N GLN A 244 -0.84 -9.90 -14.02
CA GLN A 244 -1.83 -9.59 -12.99
C GLN A 244 -2.57 -8.28 -13.27
N CYS A 245 -1.89 -7.25 -13.75
CA CYS A 245 -2.44 -5.92 -13.96
C CYS A 245 -1.71 -5.17 -15.10
N PRO A 246 -2.14 -5.32 -16.36
CA PRO A 246 -1.52 -4.62 -17.49
C PRO A 246 -1.56 -3.10 -17.38
N GLU A 247 -2.63 -2.54 -16.79
CA GLU A 247 -2.80 -1.08 -16.63
C GLU A 247 -1.76 -0.44 -15.70
N GLU A 248 -1.07 -1.22 -14.85
CA GLU A 248 0.03 -0.72 -14.02
C GLU A 248 1.07 0.05 -14.85
N PHE A 249 1.39 -0.43 -16.04
CA PHE A 249 2.38 0.21 -16.92
C PHE A 249 1.87 1.48 -17.60
N GLN A 250 0.56 1.72 -17.60
CA GLN A 250 -0.03 2.97 -18.11
C GLN A 250 -0.01 4.06 -17.05
N TYR A 251 -0.31 3.72 -15.79
CA TYR A 251 -0.52 4.68 -14.71
C TYR A 251 0.69 4.82 -13.78
N ARG A 252 1.48 3.77 -13.58
CA ARG A 252 2.56 3.78 -12.58
C ARG A 252 3.91 4.13 -13.19
N ARG A 253 4.33 5.38 -13.03
CA ARG A 253 5.62 5.88 -13.56
C ARG A 253 6.83 5.02 -13.15
N PRO A 254 7.01 4.57 -11.89
CA PRO A 254 8.13 3.72 -11.51
C PRO A 254 8.21 2.41 -12.29
N ALA A 255 7.06 1.81 -12.66
CA ALA A 255 7.03 0.61 -13.47
C ALA A 255 7.60 0.84 -14.88
N ARG A 256 7.18 1.94 -15.52
CA ARG A 256 7.72 2.35 -16.82
C ARG A 256 9.23 2.61 -16.75
N HIS A 257 9.68 3.30 -15.71
CA HIS A 257 11.09 3.61 -15.50
C HIS A 257 11.97 2.35 -15.41
N LEU A 258 11.51 1.30 -14.72
CA LEU A 258 12.23 0.02 -14.68
C LEU A 258 12.34 -0.60 -16.07
N VAL A 259 11.27 -0.57 -16.88
CA VAL A 259 11.32 -1.08 -18.27
C VAL A 259 12.27 -0.26 -19.13
N GLU A 260 12.22 1.08 -19.03
CA GLU A 260 13.15 1.98 -19.74
C GLU A 260 14.61 1.71 -19.36
N THR A 261 14.87 1.46 -18.08
CA THR A 261 16.20 1.12 -17.59
C THR A 261 16.68 -0.21 -18.17
N LEU A 262 15.82 -1.25 -18.19
CA LEU A 262 16.12 -2.52 -18.82
C LEU A 262 16.44 -2.35 -20.31
N VAL A 263 15.66 -1.57 -21.05
CA VAL A 263 15.89 -1.32 -22.50
C VAL A 263 17.27 -0.71 -22.73
N ARG A 264 17.70 0.21 -21.85
CA ARG A 264 19.02 0.88 -21.98
C ARG A 264 20.20 -0.04 -21.69
N ARG A 265 20.08 -1.00 -20.76
CA ARG A 265 21.20 -1.79 -20.27
C ARG A 265 21.13 -3.29 -20.57
N ALA A 266 20.05 -3.76 -21.22
CA ALA A 266 19.88 -5.18 -21.53
C ALA A 266 21.04 -5.73 -22.36
N ARG A 267 21.61 -6.83 -21.88
CA ARG A 267 22.67 -7.53 -22.61
C ARG A 267 22.13 -8.10 -23.94
N PRO A 268 22.98 -8.24 -24.98
CA PRO A 268 22.54 -8.71 -26.29
C PRO A 268 21.78 -10.06 -26.27
N THR A 269 22.09 -10.92 -25.30
CA THR A 269 21.49 -12.25 -25.13
C THR A 269 20.01 -12.25 -24.86
N PHE A 270 19.47 -11.18 -24.21
CA PHE A 270 18.04 -11.05 -23.90
C PHE A 270 17.43 -9.69 -24.29
N ALA A 271 18.18 -8.85 -24.99
CA ALA A 271 17.71 -7.54 -25.45
C ALA A 271 16.47 -7.62 -26.36
N ALA A 272 16.32 -8.72 -27.10
CA ALA A 272 15.14 -8.94 -27.93
C ALA A 272 13.88 -9.12 -27.07
N GLU A 273 13.95 -9.94 -26.02
CA GLU A 273 12.85 -10.17 -25.08
C GLU A 273 12.46 -8.90 -24.31
N VAL A 274 13.45 -8.13 -23.87
CA VAL A 274 13.22 -6.82 -23.22
C VAL A 274 12.50 -5.86 -24.14
N ARG A 275 12.93 -5.75 -25.41
CA ARG A 275 12.27 -4.88 -26.40
C ARG A 275 10.85 -5.31 -26.72
N GLU A 276 10.62 -6.61 -26.86
CA GLU A 276 9.28 -7.15 -27.06
C GLU A 276 8.37 -6.80 -25.88
N PHE A 277 8.85 -6.98 -24.65
CA PHE A 277 8.09 -6.61 -23.46
C PHE A 277 7.84 -5.09 -23.38
N ALA A 278 8.85 -4.26 -23.65
CA ALA A 278 8.74 -2.80 -23.66
C ALA A 278 7.72 -2.29 -24.71
N ALA A 279 7.69 -2.92 -25.90
CA ALA A 279 6.68 -2.62 -26.92
C ALA A 279 5.27 -3.03 -26.44
N ARG A 280 5.14 -4.20 -25.81
CA ARG A 280 3.88 -4.72 -25.28
C ARG A 280 3.27 -3.81 -24.20
N VAL A 281 4.10 -3.20 -23.35
CA VAL A 281 3.64 -2.28 -22.27
C VAL A 281 3.61 -0.81 -22.70
N GLY A 282 3.88 -0.50 -23.99
CA GLY A 282 3.80 0.83 -24.55
C GLY A 282 4.91 1.78 -24.06
N VAL A 283 6.10 1.25 -23.77
CA VAL A 283 7.30 2.04 -23.41
C VAL A 283 8.15 2.34 -24.66
N LEU A 284 8.16 1.42 -25.63
CA LEU A 284 8.68 1.65 -26.97
C LEU A 284 7.48 1.84 -27.91
N GLY A 285 7.24 3.02 -28.37
CA GLY A 285 6.26 3.41 -29.39
C GLY A 285 6.94 4.21 -30.48
#